data_b9eca27065c2dccf6a9527295cef0549
#
_entry.id   b9eca27065c2dccf6a9527295cef0549
#
_cell.length_a   1.000
_cell.length_b   1.000
_cell.length_c   1.000
_cell.angle_alpha   90.00
_cell.angle_beta   90.00
_cell.angle_gamma   90.00
#
_symmetry.space_group_name_H-M   'P 1'
#
loop_
_entity.id
_entity.type
_entity.pdbx_description
1 polymer ?
#
loop_
_entity_poly.entity_id
_entity_poly.type
_entity_poly.pdbx_seq_one_letter_code
_entity_poly.pdbx_strand_id
1 'polypeptide(L)'
;MINQYYDAPILLIDSSYASFYRFYAIQLWYGFAYKEEMEEIKLYDDYDWTKNEIFMNKYEQKYMSVFDKIRKRYEIPTCNMIFAIDCPRDSIWRMKHYNSYKSNRNTEKHRKHNIKEVLKITYSDIIPKLIEKYSVKSVKVDHAEADDVAAIIKNEIRRIQPNRKIIIVTGDLDYLQLYDSNTELVNIKGESLLKKSKGSPKKDLLTKIIGGDNSDYIPAIFNKCGPKTTEKLVNNEDLLNERLLQDENARKKYELNKLLVDFNSIPLDIQKNIIFKLYSLDLIPIELKKIYFNDNGLMDCKDIITKVKAKVNGNGNGIKNIGIMKYFSAN
;
A
#
# COMPACT_ATOMS: atom_id res chain seq x y z
N MET A 1 -27.17 16.82 2.29
CA MET A 1 -25.94 17.60 2.36
C MET A 1 -24.90 16.88 1.51
N ILE A 2 -24.40 17.54 0.45
CA ILE A 2 -23.28 17.04 -0.35
C ILE A 2 -22.09 16.98 0.60
N ASN A 3 -21.40 15.83 0.66
CA ASN A 3 -20.24 15.69 1.54
C ASN A 3 -19.15 16.65 1.02
N GLN A 4 -18.91 17.73 1.74
CA GLN A 4 -17.96 18.80 1.39
C GLN A 4 -16.50 18.29 1.22
N TYR A 5 -16.24 17.02 1.54
CA TYR A 5 -14.91 16.42 1.48
C TYR A 5 -14.65 15.61 0.22
N TYR A 6 -15.64 15.49 -0.70
CA TYR A 6 -15.46 14.69 -1.92
C TYR A 6 -14.39 15.25 -2.88
N ASP A 7 -14.13 16.55 -2.84
CA ASP A 7 -13.08 17.19 -3.64
C ASP A 7 -11.79 17.44 -2.85
N ALA A 8 -11.84 17.28 -1.53
CA ALA A 8 -10.65 17.44 -0.69
C ALA A 8 -9.59 16.36 -1.01
N PRO A 9 -8.31 16.66 -0.79
CA PRO A 9 -7.22 15.72 -1.07
C PRO A 9 -7.39 14.39 -0.33
N ILE A 10 -6.84 13.32 -0.92
CA ILE A 10 -6.78 11.98 -0.33
C ILE A 10 -5.38 11.70 0.17
N LEU A 11 -5.25 11.06 1.33
CA LEU A 11 -4.01 10.49 1.85
C LEU A 11 -4.06 8.97 1.73
N LEU A 12 -3.28 8.39 0.83
CA LEU A 12 -3.03 6.97 0.78
C LEU A 12 -1.81 6.63 1.64
N ILE A 13 -1.94 5.67 2.51
CA ILE A 13 -0.89 5.31 3.47
C ILE A 13 -0.49 3.85 3.24
N ASP A 14 0.77 3.62 2.91
CA ASP A 14 1.40 2.32 2.99
C ASP A 14 1.48 1.92 4.47
N SER A 15 0.58 1.02 4.88
CA SER A 15 0.38 0.69 6.30
C SER A 15 1.58 -0.04 6.88
N SER A 16 2.24 -0.89 6.10
CA SER A 16 3.42 -1.61 6.55
C SER A 16 4.57 -0.65 6.80
N TYR A 17 4.86 0.24 5.85
CA TYR A 17 5.88 1.28 6.01
C TYR A 17 5.62 2.15 7.25
N ALA A 18 4.39 2.62 7.42
CA ALA A 18 4.02 3.47 8.55
C ALA A 18 4.18 2.74 9.90
N SER A 19 3.79 1.46 9.94
CA SER A 19 3.86 0.63 11.14
C SER A 19 5.31 0.30 11.52
N PHE A 20 6.15 -0.05 10.55
CA PHE A 20 7.59 -0.24 10.76
C PHE A 20 8.25 1.03 11.29
N TYR A 21 7.99 2.16 10.65
CA TYR A 21 8.53 3.44 11.11
C TYR A 21 8.10 3.75 12.55
N ARG A 22 6.83 3.57 12.87
CA ARG A 22 6.32 3.83 14.22
C ARG A 22 6.93 2.89 15.24
N PHE A 23 7.04 1.61 14.91
CA PHE A 23 7.65 0.61 15.79
C PHE A 23 9.08 1.04 16.20
N TYR A 24 9.94 1.28 15.22
CA TYR A 24 11.33 1.64 15.51
C TYR A 24 11.45 3.02 16.21
N ALA A 25 10.58 3.96 15.91
CA ALA A 25 10.56 5.25 16.59
C ALA A 25 10.18 5.11 18.08
N ILE A 26 9.22 4.23 18.41
CA ILE A 26 8.85 3.96 19.81
C ILE A 26 9.91 3.11 20.51
N GLN A 27 10.51 2.15 19.80
CA GLN A 27 11.64 1.37 20.35
C GLN A 27 12.83 2.27 20.72
N LEU A 28 13.16 3.22 19.85
CA LEU A 28 14.20 4.22 20.14
C LEU A 28 13.83 5.08 21.37
N TRP A 29 12.59 5.58 21.42
CA TRP A 29 12.10 6.33 22.58
C TRP A 29 12.16 5.51 23.86
N TYR A 30 11.75 4.22 23.80
CA TYR A 30 11.80 3.32 24.95
C TYR A 30 13.23 3.14 25.45
N GLY A 31 14.18 2.96 24.55
CA GLY A 31 15.59 2.84 24.88
C GLY A 31 16.21 4.08 25.56
N PHE A 32 15.66 5.28 25.32
CA PHE A 32 16.06 6.50 26.05
C PHE A 32 15.37 6.62 27.40
N ALA A 33 14.09 6.24 27.48
CA ALA A 33 13.27 6.41 28.68
C ALA A 33 13.52 5.31 29.74
N TYR A 34 13.84 4.09 29.30
CA TYR A 34 13.98 2.86 30.09
C TYR A 34 15.29 2.15 29.74
N LYS A 35 16.42 2.79 30.04
CA LYS A 35 17.75 2.35 29.60
C LYS A 35 18.13 0.98 30.14
N GLU A 36 17.92 0.74 31.43
CA GLU A 36 18.28 -0.50 32.10
C GLU A 36 17.48 -1.68 31.53
N GLU A 37 16.16 -1.53 31.43
CA GLU A 37 15.28 -2.54 30.83
C GLU A 37 15.63 -2.79 29.35
N MET A 38 16.00 -1.76 28.60
CA MET A 38 16.39 -1.90 27.20
C MET A 38 17.70 -2.68 27.03
N GLU A 39 18.67 -2.55 27.96
CA GLU A 39 19.89 -3.36 27.93
C GLU A 39 19.58 -4.83 28.20
N GLU A 40 18.65 -5.15 29.10
CA GLU A 40 18.16 -6.51 29.32
C GLU A 40 17.44 -7.06 28.09
N ILE A 41 16.53 -6.26 27.47
CA ILE A 41 15.79 -6.66 26.26
C ILE A 41 16.73 -7.01 25.10
N LYS A 42 17.84 -6.29 24.94
CA LYS A 42 18.84 -6.55 23.89
C LYS A 42 19.51 -7.92 23.99
N LEU A 43 19.46 -8.56 25.15
CA LEU A 43 19.98 -9.92 25.35
C LEU A 43 19.09 -10.99 24.68
N TYR A 44 17.85 -10.63 24.34
CA TYR A 44 16.87 -11.55 23.75
C TYR A 44 16.64 -11.21 22.29
N ASP A 45 16.91 -12.13 21.39
CA ASP A 45 16.69 -11.96 19.94
C ASP A 45 15.19 -11.95 19.56
N ASP A 46 14.32 -12.53 20.41
CA ASP A 46 12.89 -12.76 20.18
C ASP A 46 11.98 -12.05 21.16
N TYR A 47 12.43 -10.94 21.75
CA TYR A 47 11.63 -10.19 22.72
C TYR A 47 10.26 -9.81 22.14
N ASP A 48 9.20 -10.16 22.86
CA ASP A 48 7.82 -9.91 22.44
C ASP A 48 7.31 -8.54 22.92
N TRP A 49 7.48 -7.54 22.07
CA TRP A 49 7.04 -6.18 22.34
C TRP A 49 5.53 -6.04 22.58
N THR A 50 4.73 -7.02 22.14
CA THR A 50 3.27 -6.99 22.37
C THR A 50 2.88 -7.17 23.83
N LYS A 51 3.78 -7.76 24.62
CA LYS A 51 3.62 -7.94 26.08
C LYS A 51 4.11 -6.75 26.90
N ASN A 52 4.79 -5.78 26.27
CA ASN A 52 5.26 -4.59 26.93
C ASN A 52 4.16 -3.50 26.84
N GLU A 53 3.39 -3.36 27.92
CA GLU A 53 2.26 -2.43 27.97
C GLU A 53 2.67 -0.98 27.75
N ILE A 54 3.82 -0.56 28.29
CA ILE A 54 4.33 0.82 28.14
C ILE A 54 4.64 1.09 26.66
N PHE A 55 5.30 0.14 26.01
CA PHE A 55 5.61 0.23 24.60
C PHE A 55 4.33 0.26 23.75
N MET A 56 3.41 -0.69 23.95
CA MET A 56 2.20 -0.79 23.15
C MET A 56 1.26 0.40 23.32
N ASN A 57 1.08 0.87 24.55
CA ASN A 57 0.30 2.09 24.84
C ASN A 57 0.91 3.32 24.14
N LYS A 58 2.23 3.46 24.15
CA LYS A 58 2.92 4.55 23.46
C LYS A 58 2.81 4.42 21.94
N TYR A 59 2.92 3.18 21.42
CA TYR A 59 2.79 2.87 19.99
C TYR A 59 1.39 3.26 19.51
N GLU A 60 0.32 2.80 20.13
CA GLU A 60 -1.06 3.12 19.80
C GLU A 60 -1.32 4.64 19.89
N GLN A 61 -0.97 5.26 21.01
CA GLN A 61 -1.15 6.70 21.25
C GLN A 61 -0.49 7.57 20.16
N LYS A 62 0.66 7.14 19.66
CA LYS A 62 1.46 7.90 18.68
C LYS A 62 1.22 7.49 17.23
N TYR A 63 0.45 6.42 16.98
CA TYR A 63 0.29 5.88 15.62
C TYR A 63 -0.34 6.90 14.67
N MET A 64 -1.46 7.52 15.06
CA MET A 64 -2.14 8.50 14.21
C MET A 64 -1.37 9.82 14.07
N SER A 65 -0.74 10.28 15.15
CA SER A 65 -0.07 11.60 15.19
C SER A 65 1.09 11.75 14.20
N VAL A 66 1.61 10.65 13.67
CA VAL A 66 2.69 10.69 12.66
C VAL A 66 2.24 11.36 11.35
N PHE A 67 0.96 11.29 11.05
CA PHE A 67 0.38 11.85 9.82
C PHE A 67 -0.06 13.30 9.97
N ASP A 68 -0.11 13.86 11.19
CA ASP A 68 -0.68 15.20 11.45
C ASP A 68 0.02 16.30 10.66
N LYS A 69 1.35 16.25 10.52
CA LYS A 69 2.11 17.23 9.75
C LYS A 69 1.72 17.21 8.27
N ILE A 70 1.61 16.00 7.70
CA ILE A 70 1.25 15.82 6.29
C ILE A 70 -0.20 16.24 6.07
N ARG A 71 -1.11 15.74 6.92
CA ARG A 71 -2.53 16.06 6.84
C ARG A 71 -2.81 17.57 6.92
N LYS A 72 -2.16 18.27 7.86
CA LYS A 72 -2.29 19.73 8.01
C LYS A 72 -1.72 20.47 6.80
N ARG A 73 -0.56 20.06 6.29
CA ARG A 73 0.08 20.69 5.13
C ARG A 73 -0.78 20.65 3.87
N TYR A 74 -1.49 19.57 3.65
CA TYR A 74 -2.30 19.34 2.45
C TYR A 74 -3.80 19.50 2.71
N GLU A 75 -4.20 19.96 3.90
CA GLU A 75 -5.60 20.16 4.32
C GLU A 75 -6.48 18.92 4.14
N ILE A 76 -5.93 17.74 4.49
CA ILE A 76 -6.60 16.47 4.31
C ILE A 76 -7.51 16.18 5.51
N PRO A 77 -8.83 16.03 5.33
CA PRO A 77 -9.71 15.58 6.39
C PRO A 77 -9.42 14.12 6.76
N THR A 78 -9.63 13.75 8.01
CA THR A 78 -9.34 12.37 8.48
C THR A 78 -10.15 11.32 7.73
N CYS A 79 -11.39 11.64 7.34
CA CYS A 79 -12.24 10.74 6.56
C CYS A 79 -11.72 10.46 5.12
N ASN A 80 -10.75 11.24 4.63
CA ASN A 80 -10.08 11.03 3.34
C ASN A 80 -8.71 10.33 3.48
N MET A 81 -8.39 9.81 4.66
CA MET A 81 -7.20 8.99 4.88
C MET A 81 -7.54 7.52 4.67
N ILE A 82 -6.73 6.83 3.87
CA ILE A 82 -6.92 5.41 3.52
C ILE A 82 -5.64 4.65 3.85
N PHE A 83 -5.74 3.67 4.73
CA PHE A 83 -4.68 2.71 5.00
C PHE A 83 -4.75 1.57 3.97
N ALA A 84 -3.76 1.48 3.10
CA ALA A 84 -3.56 0.34 2.22
C ALA A 84 -2.86 -0.77 3.00
N ILE A 85 -3.47 -1.95 3.10
CA ILE A 85 -3.02 -3.05 3.95
C ILE A 85 -2.64 -4.25 3.09
N ASP A 86 -1.45 -4.81 3.35
CA ASP A 86 -0.97 -6.01 2.68
C ASP A 86 -1.84 -7.24 2.98
N CYS A 87 -1.99 -8.12 1.99
CA CYS A 87 -2.47 -9.48 2.22
C CYS A 87 -1.40 -10.32 2.96
N PRO A 88 -1.73 -11.51 3.47
CA PRO A 88 -0.74 -12.44 3.97
C PRO A 88 0.29 -12.77 2.88
N ARG A 89 1.57 -12.80 3.26
CA ARG A 89 2.68 -12.96 2.31
C ARG A 89 2.51 -14.18 1.39
N ASP A 90 2.13 -15.31 1.96
CA ASP A 90 2.01 -16.57 1.22
C ASP A 90 0.87 -16.55 0.20
N SER A 91 0.01 -15.53 0.23
CA SER A 91 -1.10 -15.35 -0.69
C SER A 91 -0.85 -14.31 -1.78
N ILE A 92 0.29 -13.60 -1.78
CA ILE A 92 0.62 -12.56 -2.77
C ILE A 92 0.55 -13.12 -4.19
N TRP A 93 -0.17 -12.46 -5.11
CA TRP A 93 -0.36 -12.94 -6.48
C TRP A 93 0.95 -13.12 -7.26
N ARG A 94 1.96 -12.29 -7.00
CA ARG A 94 3.29 -12.35 -7.63
C ARG A 94 4.02 -13.66 -7.35
N MET A 95 3.78 -14.28 -6.19
CA MET A 95 4.41 -15.56 -5.82
C MET A 95 3.96 -16.72 -6.71
N LYS A 96 2.79 -16.63 -7.36
CA LYS A 96 2.34 -17.63 -8.35
C LYS A 96 3.22 -17.63 -9.62
N HIS A 97 3.86 -16.51 -9.91
CA HIS A 97 4.70 -16.32 -11.09
C HIS A 97 6.20 -16.45 -10.79
N TYR A 98 6.60 -16.16 -9.54
CA TYR A 98 7.99 -16.21 -9.13
C TYR A 98 8.13 -16.63 -7.67
N ASN A 99 8.43 -17.91 -7.43
CA ASN A 99 8.51 -18.50 -6.09
C ASN A 99 9.56 -17.84 -5.19
N SER A 100 10.60 -17.27 -5.78
CA SER A 100 11.66 -16.58 -5.03
C SER A 100 11.32 -15.13 -4.69
N TYR A 101 10.14 -14.62 -5.08
CA TYR A 101 9.71 -13.26 -4.76
C TYR A 101 9.77 -13.00 -3.25
N LYS A 102 10.52 -11.98 -2.86
CA LYS A 102 10.74 -11.57 -1.44
C LYS A 102 11.35 -12.67 -0.54
N SER A 103 11.97 -13.73 -1.10
CA SER A 103 12.52 -14.84 -0.32
C SER A 103 13.62 -14.42 0.67
N ASN A 104 14.38 -13.37 0.36
CA ASN A 104 15.40 -12.78 1.22
C ASN A 104 14.86 -12.12 2.50
N ARG A 105 13.54 -11.87 2.59
CA ARG A 105 12.90 -11.28 3.79
C ARG A 105 12.72 -12.27 4.94
N ASN A 106 13.07 -13.54 4.74
CA ASN A 106 13.02 -14.59 5.79
C ASN A 106 14.30 -14.70 6.63
N THR A 107 15.27 -13.81 6.44
CA THR A 107 16.54 -13.83 7.15
C THR A 107 16.36 -13.50 8.64
N GLU A 108 17.25 -14.03 9.51
CA GLU A 108 17.25 -13.81 10.97
C GLU A 108 17.17 -12.33 11.36
N LYS A 109 17.73 -11.45 10.52
CA LYS A 109 17.70 -10.00 10.74
C LYS A 109 16.28 -9.43 10.83
N HIS A 110 15.28 -10.03 10.16
CA HIS A 110 13.87 -9.64 10.23
C HIS A 110 13.11 -10.36 11.36
N ARG A 111 13.70 -11.37 12.01
CA ARG A 111 13.11 -12.03 13.18
C ARG A 111 13.40 -11.28 14.48
N LYS A 112 14.48 -10.49 14.50
CA LYS A 112 14.80 -9.65 15.65
C LYS A 112 13.64 -8.71 15.92
N HIS A 113 13.15 -8.73 17.15
CA HIS A 113 12.14 -7.79 17.69
C HIS A 113 10.66 -8.13 17.50
N ASN A 114 10.28 -9.30 17.01
CA ASN A 114 8.87 -9.76 16.92
C ASN A 114 7.86 -8.72 16.36
N ILE A 115 8.35 -7.86 15.45
CA ILE A 115 7.53 -6.79 14.84
C ILE A 115 6.27 -7.35 14.13
N LYS A 116 6.33 -8.61 13.68
CA LYS A 116 5.22 -9.28 13.01
C LYS A 116 3.96 -9.33 13.88
N GLU A 117 4.10 -9.57 15.18
CA GLU A 117 2.97 -9.61 16.10
C GLU A 117 2.43 -8.20 16.36
N VAL A 118 3.31 -7.19 16.45
CA VAL A 118 2.87 -5.78 16.55
C VAL A 118 2.09 -5.36 15.29
N LEU A 119 2.52 -5.79 14.09
CA LEU A 119 1.77 -5.55 12.85
C LEU A 119 0.39 -6.21 12.88
N LYS A 120 0.27 -7.44 13.38
CA LYS A 120 -1.03 -8.09 13.54
C LYS A 120 -1.97 -7.26 14.41
N ILE A 121 -1.51 -6.83 15.60
CA ILE A 121 -2.28 -5.96 16.50
C ILE A 121 -2.63 -4.64 15.81
N THR A 122 -1.70 -4.07 15.05
CA THR A 122 -1.96 -2.82 14.31
C THR A 122 -3.15 -2.98 13.37
N TYR A 123 -3.21 -4.09 12.63
CA TYR A 123 -4.27 -4.33 11.64
C TYR A 123 -5.58 -4.84 12.25
N SER A 124 -5.52 -5.63 13.34
CA SER A 124 -6.69 -6.22 13.97
C SER A 124 -7.36 -5.36 15.04
N ASP A 125 -6.63 -4.42 15.63
CA ASP A 125 -7.11 -3.62 16.77
C ASP A 125 -6.88 -2.11 16.58
N ILE A 126 -5.64 -1.66 16.31
CA ILE A 126 -5.33 -0.22 16.29
C ILE A 126 -6.02 0.48 15.11
N ILE A 127 -5.88 -0.01 13.88
CA ILE A 127 -6.54 0.61 12.71
C ILE A 127 -8.06 0.59 12.85
N PRO A 128 -8.75 -0.49 13.29
CA PRO A 128 -10.17 -0.47 13.61
C PRO A 128 -10.57 0.62 14.61
N LYS A 129 -9.83 0.81 15.70
CA LYS A 129 -10.06 1.92 16.66
C LYS A 129 -9.91 3.29 15.99
N LEU A 130 -8.93 3.45 15.08
CA LEU A 130 -8.78 4.71 14.34
C LEU A 130 -9.95 4.97 13.38
N ILE A 131 -10.48 3.92 12.74
CA ILE A 131 -11.67 4.01 11.88
C ILE A 131 -12.86 4.52 12.71
N GLU A 132 -13.10 3.95 13.87
CA GLU A 132 -14.17 4.35 14.77
C GLU A 132 -14.00 5.79 15.25
N LYS A 133 -12.81 6.14 15.74
CA LYS A 133 -12.53 7.43 16.38
C LYS A 133 -12.39 8.59 15.40
N TYR A 134 -11.77 8.38 14.24
CA TYR A 134 -11.37 9.43 13.30
C TYR A 134 -12.03 9.33 11.92
N SER A 135 -12.86 8.31 11.71
CA SER A 135 -13.50 8.01 10.41
C SER A 135 -12.50 7.78 9.27
N VAL A 136 -11.26 7.43 9.57
CA VAL A 136 -10.28 7.01 8.56
C VAL A 136 -10.78 5.74 7.85
N LYS A 137 -10.20 5.38 6.74
CA LYS A 137 -10.58 4.21 5.95
C LYS A 137 -9.43 3.21 5.90
N SER A 138 -9.74 1.96 5.63
CA SER A 138 -8.73 0.95 5.29
C SER A 138 -9.20 0.09 4.13
N VAL A 139 -8.25 -0.33 3.30
CA VAL A 139 -8.50 -1.25 2.19
C VAL A 139 -7.49 -2.37 2.26
N LYS A 140 -8.01 -3.59 2.36
CA LYS A 140 -7.28 -4.85 2.28
C LYS A 140 -8.01 -5.76 1.30
N VAL A 141 -7.29 -6.33 0.36
CA VAL A 141 -7.81 -7.26 -0.64
C VAL A 141 -6.95 -8.51 -0.65
N ASP A 142 -7.58 -9.66 -0.78
CA ASP A 142 -6.86 -10.93 -0.86
C ASP A 142 -5.94 -10.94 -2.10
N HIS A 143 -4.77 -11.49 -1.93
CA HIS A 143 -3.70 -11.56 -2.92
C HIS A 143 -3.03 -10.22 -3.32
N ALA A 144 -3.52 -9.07 -2.83
CA ALA A 144 -2.95 -7.75 -3.11
C ALA A 144 -1.98 -7.31 -2.03
N GLU A 145 -0.88 -6.70 -2.44
CA GLU A 145 0.01 -5.94 -1.55
C GLU A 145 -0.51 -4.50 -1.36
N ALA A 146 -0.01 -3.78 -0.37
CA ALA A 146 -0.42 -2.39 -0.09
C ALA A 146 -0.15 -1.45 -1.28
N ASP A 147 0.92 -1.69 -2.02
CA ASP A 147 1.28 -0.95 -3.23
C ASP A 147 0.30 -1.21 -4.37
N ASP A 148 -0.16 -2.46 -4.57
CA ASP A 148 -1.24 -2.80 -5.52
C ASP A 148 -2.53 -2.02 -5.19
N VAL A 149 -2.90 -2.05 -3.90
CA VAL A 149 -4.08 -1.34 -3.40
C VAL A 149 -3.97 0.16 -3.68
N ALA A 150 -2.83 0.77 -3.35
CA ALA A 150 -2.61 2.19 -3.56
C ALA A 150 -2.60 2.56 -5.05
N ALA A 151 -1.97 1.74 -5.90
CA ALA A 151 -1.90 1.96 -7.34
C ALA A 151 -3.29 1.95 -7.98
N ILE A 152 -4.11 0.95 -7.67
CA ILE A 152 -5.46 0.83 -8.25
C ILE A 152 -6.38 1.94 -7.72
N ILE A 153 -6.33 2.26 -6.42
CA ILE A 153 -7.11 3.38 -5.86
C ILE A 153 -6.70 4.70 -6.53
N LYS A 154 -5.40 4.97 -6.66
CA LYS A 154 -4.89 6.18 -7.32
C LYS A 154 -5.38 6.27 -8.76
N ASN A 155 -5.26 5.20 -9.52
CA ASN A 155 -5.66 5.18 -10.93
C ASN A 155 -7.16 5.38 -11.09
N GLU A 156 -7.98 4.74 -10.24
CA GLU A 156 -9.44 4.88 -10.30
C GLU A 156 -9.89 6.29 -9.89
N ILE A 157 -9.32 6.87 -8.82
CA ILE A 157 -9.59 8.27 -8.46
C ILE A 157 -9.18 9.21 -9.60
N ARG A 158 -8.04 8.97 -10.23
CA ARG A 158 -7.59 9.78 -11.37
C ARG A 158 -8.55 9.69 -12.56
N ARG A 159 -9.13 8.51 -12.81
CA ARG A 159 -10.10 8.28 -13.88
C ARG A 159 -11.42 9.06 -13.65
N ILE A 160 -11.94 9.05 -12.41
CA ILE A 160 -13.27 9.62 -12.08
C ILE A 160 -13.21 11.06 -11.58
N GLN A 161 -12.10 11.47 -10.98
CA GLN A 161 -11.84 12.81 -10.45
C GLN A 161 -10.43 13.27 -10.85
N PRO A 162 -10.19 13.63 -12.13
CA PRO A 162 -8.86 13.88 -12.69
C PRO A 162 -8.03 14.92 -11.93
N ASN A 163 -8.68 15.93 -11.36
CA ASN A 163 -8.03 17.03 -10.67
C ASN A 163 -7.88 16.83 -9.15
N ARG A 164 -8.45 15.76 -8.59
CA ARG A 164 -8.37 15.50 -7.16
C ARG A 164 -6.94 15.19 -6.73
N LYS A 165 -6.45 15.93 -5.73
CA LYS A 165 -5.09 15.75 -5.23
C LYS A 165 -4.97 14.46 -4.40
N ILE A 166 -3.91 13.69 -4.65
CA ILE A 166 -3.59 12.46 -3.93
C ILE A 166 -2.19 12.59 -3.36
N ILE A 167 -2.05 12.32 -2.08
CA ILE A 167 -0.77 12.23 -1.39
C ILE A 167 -0.56 10.77 -0.98
N ILE A 168 0.54 10.17 -1.37
CA ILE A 168 0.90 8.79 -0.98
C ILE A 168 2.04 8.84 0.03
N VAL A 169 1.84 8.27 1.20
CA VAL A 169 2.86 8.15 2.25
C VAL A 169 3.48 6.77 2.17
N THR A 170 4.73 6.71 1.74
CA THR A 170 5.50 5.48 1.62
C THR A 170 7.01 5.78 1.74
N GLY A 171 7.81 4.75 1.93
CA GLY A 171 9.27 4.78 1.80
C GLY A 171 9.77 4.00 0.59
N ASP A 172 8.88 3.27 -0.07
CA ASP A 172 9.20 2.40 -1.18
C ASP A 172 9.29 3.17 -2.50
N LEU A 173 10.32 2.87 -3.28
CA LEU A 173 10.57 3.53 -4.56
C LEU A 173 9.75 2.92 -5.70
N ASP A 174 9.07 1.80 -5.50
CA ASP A 174 8.17 1.23 -6.49
C ASP A 174 6.98 2.14 -6.75
N TYR A 175 6.57 2.90 -5.73
CA TYR A 175 5.54 3.94 -5.88
C TYR A 175 5.94 5.10 -6.81
N LEU A 176 7.21 5.24 -7.18
CA LEU A 176 7.64 6.24 -8.18
C LEU A 176 6.99 6.06 -9.55
N GLN A 177 6.34 4.92 -9.81
CA GLN A 177 5.50 4.72 -10.99
C GLN A 177 4.19 5.51 -10.95
N LEU A 178 3.78 6.02 -9.77
CA LEU A 178 2.43 6.54 -9.54
C LEU A 178 2.32 8.07 -9.52
N TYR A 179 3.45 8.81 -9.46
CA TYR A 179 3.34 10.26 -9.42
C TYR A 179 2.86 10.85 -10.75
N ASP A 180 2.11 11.93 -10.64
CA ASP A 180 1.67 12.78 -11.75
C ASP A 180 1.48 14.22 -11.24
N SER A 181 0.91 15.11 -12.06
CA SER A 181 0.66 16.51 -11.69
C SER A 181 -0.18 16.70 -10.42
N ASN A 182 -1.04 15.72 -10.10
CA ASN A 182 -1.96 15.75 -8.97
C ASN A 182 -1.71 14.62 -7.95
N THR A 183 -0.61 13.86 -8.09
CA THR A 183 -0.21 12.80 -7.17
C THR A 183 1.20 13.04 -6.67
N GLU A 184 1.34 13.28 -5.37
CA GLU A 184 2.63 13.46 -4.71
C GLU A 184 3.00 12.24 -3.85
N LEU A 185 4.29 11.88 -3.86
CA LEU A 185 4.85 10.82 -3.03
C LEU A 185 5.71 11.45 -1.94
N VAL A 186 5.41 11.13 -0.70
CA VAL A 186 6.15 11.66 0.45
C VAL A 186 6.52 10.54 1.42
N ASN A 187 7.66 10.70 2.09
CA ASN A 187 7.95 9.84 3.23
C ASN A 187 7.12 10.28 4.46
N ILE A 188 7.19 9.51 5.52
CA ILE A 188 6.42 9.80 6.75
C ILE A 188 6.79 11.12 7.43
N LYS A 189 7.95 11.72 7.10
CA LYS A 189 8.34 13.06 7.55
C LYS A 189 7.75 14.17 6.68
N GLY A 190 7.07 13.80 5.58
CA GLY A 190 6.51 14.74 4.60
C GLY A 190 7.55 15.26 3.58
N GLU A 191 8.67 14.57 3.41
CA GLU A 191 9.70 14.88 2.42
C GLU A 191 9.39 14.16 1.11
N SER A 192 9.52 14.86 -0.03
CA SER A 192 9.24 14.31 -1.35
C SER A 192 10.21 13.18 -1.72
N LEU A 193 9.66 12.07 -2.21
CA LEU A 193 10.42 10.95 -2.79
C LEU A 193 10.92 11.24 -4.21
N LEU A 194 10.39 12.25 -4.89
CA LEU A 194 10.78 12.59 -6.28
C LEU A 194 12.26 12.93 -6.43
N LYS A 195 12.92 13.30 -5.35
CA LYS A 195 14.40 13.48 -5.34
C LYS A 195 15.17 12.20 -5.72
N LYS A 196 14.51 11.03 -5.61
CA LYS A 196 15.09 9.72 -5.95
C LYS A 196 14.63 9.21 -7.32
N SER A 197 13.70 9.91 -7.97
CA SER A 197 13.21 9.56 -9.31
C SER A 197 14.30 9.69 -10.38
N LYS A 198 14.19 8.88 -11.41
CA LYS A 198 15.02 8.94 -12.64
C LYS A 198 14.48 9.93 -13.66
N GLY A 199 13.55 10.80 -13.26
CA GLY A 199 13.01 11.91 -14.04
C GLY A 199 11.64 11.68 -14.65
N SER A 200 11.12 10.44 -14.64
CA SER A 200 9.73 10.15 -15.00
C SER A 200 9.28 8.78 -14.47
N PRO A 201 7.96 8.56 -14.24
CA PRO A 201 7.42 7.27 -13.84
C PRO A 201 7.84 6.12 -14.77
N LYS A 202 7.88 6.37 -16.09
CA LYS A 202 8.34 5.39 -17.09
C LYS A 202 9.81 4.99 -16.86
N LYS A 203 10.68 5.95 -16.59
CA LYS A 203 12.10 5.68 -16.35
C LYS A 203 12.33 4.98 -15.01
N ASP A 204 11.56 5.34 -13.98
CA ASP A 204 11.60 4.67 -12.69
C ASP A 204 11.21 3.21 -12.81
N LEU A 205 10.09 2.92 -13.52
CA LEU A 205 9.64 1.56 -13.82
C LEU A 205 10.70 0.78 -14.63
N LEU A 206 11.19 1.34 -15.75
CA LEU A 206 12.19 0.68 -16.59
C LEU A 206 13.48 0.38 -15.81
N THR A 207 13.88 1.27 -14.89
CA THR A 207 15.05 1.05 -14.02
C THR A 207 14.88 -0.23 -13.19
N LYS A 208 13.68 -0.46 -12.63
CA LYS A 208 13.35 -1.66 -11.85
C LYS A 208 13.29 -2.91 -12.75
N ILE A 209 12.66 -2.81 -13.92
CA ILE A 209 12.57 -3.94 -14.86
C ILE A 209 13.97 -4.38 -15.30
N ILE A 210 14.83 -3.46 -15.72
CA ILE A 210 16.16 -3.75 -16.27
C ILE A 210 17.15 -4.12 -15.17
N GLY A 211 17.22 -3.32 -14.11
CA GLY A 211 18.18 -3.49 -13.03
C GLY A 211 17.81 -4.53 -12.00
N GLY A 212 16.55 -5.00 -12.02
CA GLY A 212 16.00 -5.85 -10.97
C GLY A 212 15.74 -5.08 -9.66
N ASP A 213 15.34 -5.82 -8.65
CA ASP A 213 15.14 -5.33 -7.29
C ASP A 213 15.68 -6.32 -6.25
N ASN A 214 16.78 -5.96 -5.62
CA ASN A 214 17.37 -6.81 -4.59
C ASN A 214 16.49 -6.93 -3.34
N SER A 215 15.66 -5.92 -3.03
CA SER A 215 14.76 -5.95 -1.88
C SER A 215 13.66 -6.99 -2.04
N ASP A 216 13.26 -7.27 -3.28
CA ASP A 216 12.23 -8.24 -3.64
C ASP A 216 12.80 -9.51 -4.30
N TYR A 217 14.14 -9.64 -4.28
CA TYR A 217 14.86 -10.77 -4.85
C TYR A 217 14.65 -10.94 -6.36
N ILE A 218 14.44 -9.83 -7.07
CA ILE A 218 14.26 -9.79 -8.52
C ILE A 218 15.61 -9.51 -9.18
N PRO A 219 16.16 -10.41 -10.01
CA PRO A 219 17.47 -10.24 -10.62
C PRO A 219 17.44 -9.26 -11.80
N ALA A 220 18.58 -8.62 -12.07
CA ALA A 220 18.76 -7.84 -13.29
C ALA A 220 18.60 -8.75 -14.53
N ILE A 221 18.09 -8.16 -15.62
CA ILE A 221 17.83 -8.92 -16.88
C ILE A 221 19.10 -9.36 -17.60
N PHE A 222 20.17 -8.56 -17.54
CA PHE A 222 21.46 -8.91 -18.14
C PHE A 222 22.51 -9.23 -17.08
N ASN A 223 23.45 -10.10 -17.43
CA ASN A 223 24.65 -10.31 -16.61
C ASN A 223 25.46 -9.02 -16.54
N LYS A 224 26.02 -8.71 -15.36
CA LYS A 224 26.80 -7.49 -15.09
C LYS A 224 26.02 -6.18 -15.39
N CYS A 225 24.70 -6.19 -15.22
CA CYS A 225 23.85 -5.01 -15.39
C CYS A 225 23.82 -4.17 -14.10
N GLY A 226 24.89 -3.45 -13.84
CA GLY A 226 24.97 -2.50 -12.72
C GLY A 226 24.23 -1.18 -13.01
N PRO A 227 24.18 -0.24 -12.03
CA PRO A 227 23.41 1.00 -12.15
C PRO A 227 23.73 1.83 -13.40
N LYS A 228 25.01 1.96 -13.80
CA LYS A 228 25.40 2.71 -15.01
C LYS A 228 24.89 2.05 -16.29
N THR A 229 24.93 0.71 -16.36
CA THR A 229 24.42 -0.02 -17.52
C THR A 229 22.90 0.10 -17.61
N THR A 230 22.22 -0.04 -16.47
CA THR A 230 20.77 0.16 -16.37
C THR A 230 20.38 1.55 -16.84
N GLU A 231 21.03 2.61 -16.34
CA GLU A 231 20.76 3.99 -16.73
C GLU A 231 20.96 4.23 -18.23
N LYS A 232 22.02 3.67 -18.82
CA LYS A 232 22.28 3.73 -20.27
C LYS A 232 21.12 3.11 -21.06
N LEU A 233 20.62 1.93 -20.65
CA LEU A 233 19.55 1.22 -21.32
C LEU A 233 18.19 1.91 -21.14
N VAL A 234 17.91 2.47 -19.95
CA VAL A 234 16.71 3.26 -19.68
C VAL A 234 16.62 4.51 -20.55
N ASN A 235 17.76 5.12 -20.86
CA ASN A 235 17.83 6.32 -21.68
C ASN A 235 17.98 6.03 -23.20
N ASN A 236 18.08 4.77 -23.61
CA ASN A 236 18.21 4.36 -25.01
C ASN A 236 17.39 3.10 -25.27
N GLU A 237 16.11 3.30 -25.64
CA GLU A 237 15.16 2.21 -25.89
C GLU A 237 15.57 1.35 -27.11
N ASP A 238 16.19 1.94 -28.14
CA ASP A 238 16.64 1.19 -29.31
C ASP A 238 17.75 0.21 -28.94
N LEU A 239 18.73 0.66 -28.14
CA LEU A 239 19.79 -0.20 -27.64
C LEU A 239 19.24 -1.31 -26.72
N LEU A 240 18.24 -1.00 -25.89
CA LEU A 240 17.57 -2.01 -25.05
C LEU A 240 16.91 -3.07 -25.93
N ASN A 241 16.12 -2.64 -26.92
CA ASN A 241 15.40 -3.55 -27.83
C ASN A 241 16.37 -4.41 -28.64
N GLU A 242 17.45 -3.83 -29.18
CA GLU A 242 18.49 -4.59 -29.89
C GLU A 242 19.08 -5.69 -29.01
N ARG A 243 19.45 -5.36 -27.76
CA ARG A 243 20.03 -6.34 -26.84
C ARG A 243 19.04 -7.43 -26.41
N LEU A 244 17.75 -7.10 -26.26
CA LEU A 244 16.70 -8.05 -25.95
C LEU A 244 16.42 -9.00 -27.13
N LEU A 245 16.58 -8.55 -28.37
CA LEU A 245 16.49 -9.39 -29.55
C LEU A 245 17.63 -10.42 -29.67
N GLN A 246 18.82 -10.03 -29.16
CA GLN A 246 20.04 -10.87 -29.19
C GLN A 246 20.13 -11.86 -28.03
N ASP A 247 19.40 -11.63 -26.93
CA ASP A 247 19.46 -12.44 -25.69
C ASP A 247 18.04 -12.88 -25.26
N GLU A 248 17.67 -14.10 -25.62
CA GLU A 248 16.38 -14.68 -25.26
C GLU A 248 16.18 -14.81 -23.75
N ASN A 249 17.25 -15.11 -22.99
CA ASN A 249 17.17 -15.21 -21.53
C ASN A 249 16.91 -13.84 -20.90
N ALA A 250 17.57 -12.79 -21.40
CA ALA A 250 17.30 -11.43 -20.97
C ALA A 250 15.87 -11.00 -21.29
N ARG A 251 15.35 -11.38 -22.46
CA ARG A 251 13.95 -11.12 -22.84
C ARG A 251 12.96 -11.80 -21.89
N LYS A 252 13.17 -13.09 -21.58
CA LYS A 252 12.33 -13.80 -20.60
C LYS A 252 12.37 -13.15 -19.21
N LYS A 253 13.55 -12.73 -18.76
CA LYS A 253 13.68 -12.00 -17.49
C LYS A 253 13.02 -10.63 -17.54
N TYR A 254 13.08 -9.92 -18.68
CA TYR A 254 12.42 -8.64 -18.86
C TYR A 254 10.91 -8.77 -18.70
N GLU A 255 10.29 -9.75 -19.34
CA GLU A 255 8.85 -10.00 -19.24
C GLU A 255 8.45 -10.42 -17.81
N LEU A 256 9.25 -11.27 -17.17
CA LEU A 256 9.02 -11.64 -15.78
C LEU A 256 9.15 -10.43 -14.84
N ASN A 257 10.23 -9.66 -14.93
CA ASN A 257 10.43 -8.49 -14.09
C ASN A 257 9.32 -7.46 -14.30
N LYS A 258 8.91 -7.23 -15.56
CA LYS A 258 7.78 -6.36 -15.89
C LYS A 258 6.51 -6.85 -15.22
N LEU A 259 6.20 -8.15 -15.31
CA LEU A 259 5.05 -8.74 -14.63
C LEU A 259 5.08 -8.49 -13.11
N LEU A 260 6.27 -8.58 -12.48
CA LEU A 260 6.42 -8.47 -11.04
C LEU A 260 6.39 -7.03 -10.52
N VAL A 261 6.87 -6.04 -11.30
CA VAL A 261 7.05 -4.67 -10.79
C VAL A 261 6.11 -3.64 -11.40
N ASP A 262 5.51 -3.91 -12.57
CA ASP A 262 4.60 -2.97 -13.24
C ASP A 262 3.18 -3.10 -12.66
N PHE A 263 2.67 -2.04 -12.05
CA PHE A 263 1.30 -2.02 -11.51
C PHE A 263 0.20 -2.21 -12.58
N ASN A 264 0.51 -2.04 -13.86
CA ASN A 264 -0.42 -2.39 -14.93
C ASN A 264 -0.56 -3.92 -15.11
N SER A 265 0.33 -4.71 -14.52
CA SER A 265 0.29 -6.18 -14.55
C SER A 265 -0.59 -6.79 -13.44
N ILE A 266 -1.14 -6.00 -12.53
CA ILE A 266 -2.03 -6.47 -11.46
C ILE A 266 -3.21 -7.21 -12.08
N PRO A 267 -3.54 -8.45 -11.64
CA PRO A 267 -4.65 -9.23 -12.18
C PRO A 267 -6.00 -8.50 -12.11
N LEU A 268 -6.82 -8.62 -13.15
CA LEU A 268 -8.09 -7.89 -13.28
C LEU A 268 -9.09 -8.17 -12.17
N ASP A 269 -9.11 -9.39 -11.65
CA ASP A 269 -9.96 -9.78 -10.52
C ASP A 269 -9.55 -9.04 -9.24
N ILE A 270 -8.24 -8.90 -8.99
CA ILE A 270 -7.69 -8.12 -7.87
C ILE A 270 -8.04 -6.63 -8.06
N GLN A 271 -7.83 -6.08 -9.26
CA GLN A 271 -8.20 -4.69 -9.57
C GLN A 271 -9.68 -4.44 -9.28
N LYS A 272 -10.58 -5.31 -9.78
CA LYS A 272 -12.03 -5.20 -9.54
C LYS A 272 -12.38 -5.23 -8.05
N ASN A 273 -11.74 -6.12 -7.27
CA ASN A 273 -11.96 -6.21 -5.83
C ASN A 273 -11.51 -4.95 -5.09
N ILE A 274 -10.39 -4.35 -5.47
CA ILE A 274 -9.90 -3.08 -4.90
C ILE A 274 -10.87 -1.94 -5.23
N ILE A 275 -11.29 -1.84 -6.50
CA ILE A 275 -12.24 -0.81 -6.94
C ILE A 275 -13.58 -0.97 -6.24
N PHE A 276 -14.09 -2.19 -6.13
CA PHE A 276 -15.32 -2.46 -5.38
C PHE A 276 -15.23 -1.98 -3.93
N LYS A 277 -14.12 -2.28 -3.24
CA LYS A 277 -13.89 -1.78 -1.87
C LYS A 277 -13.80 -0.26 -1.82
N LEU A 278 -13.09 0.37 -2.76
CA LEU A 278 -13.03 1.83 -2.85
C LEU A 278 -14.42 2.46 -2.97
N TYR A 279 -15.28 1.91 -3.84
CA TYR A 279 -16.64 2.41 -4.03
C TYR A 279 -17.57 2.16 -2.84
N SER A 280 -17.26 1.17 -2.00
CA SER A 280 -17.98 0.94 -0.74
C SER A 280 -17.65 1.97 0.34
N LEU A 281 -16.51 2.70 0.20
CA LEU A 281 -16.14 3.79 1.09
C LEU A 281 -16.94 5.06 0.78
N ASP A 282 -17.16 5.89 1.79
CA ASP A 282 -17.78 7.21 1.61
C ASP A 282 -16.73 8.26 1.21
N LEU A 283 -16.11 8.05 0.06
CA LEU A 283 -15.02 8.86 -0.51
C LEU A 283 -15.33 9.41 -1.91
N ILE A 284 -16.31 8.80 -2.56
CA ILE A 284 -16.68 9.09 -3.95
C ILE A 284 -18.14 9.49 -4.00
N PRO A 285 -18.48 10.59 -4.70
CA PRO A 285 -19.87 10.99 -4.92
C PRO A 285 -20.73 9.86 -5.51
N ILE A 286 -21.98 9.78 -5.07
CA ILE A 286 -22.88 8.69 -5.46
C ILE A 286 -23.15 8.68 -6.97
N GLU A 287 -23.14 9.86 -7.59
CA GLU A 287 -23.32 10.03 -9.04
C GLU A 287 -22.21 9.34 -9.83
N LEU A 288 -20.96 9.45 -9.38
CA LEU A 288 -19.81 8.80 -9.99
C LEU A 288 -19.81 7.28 -9.74
N LYS A 289 -20.33 6.84 -8.58
CA LYS A 289 -20.50 5.41 -8.29
C LYS A 289 -21.48 4.77 -9.26
N LYS A 290 -22.59 5.42 -9.60
CA LYS A 290 -23.60 4.90 -10.53
C LYS A 290 -23.03 4.64 -11.91
N ILE A 291 -22.20 5.55 -12.44
CA ILE A 291 -21.57 5.38 -13.76
C ILE A 291 -20.78 4.07 -13.80
N TYR A 292 -19.92 3.83 -12.82
CA TYR A 292 -19.12 2.61 -12.78
C TYR A 292 -19.96 1.31 -12.77
N PHE A 293 -20.99 1.28 -11.95
CA PHE A 293 -21.82 0.07 -11.80
C PHE A 293 -22.71 -0.20 -13.03
N ASN A 294 -23.20 0.85 -13.70
CA ASN A 294 -23.97 0.70 -14.94
C ASN A 294 -23.10 0.16 -16.07
N ASP A 295 -21.88 0.68 -16.24
CA ASP A 295 -20.96 0.28 -17.32
C ASP A 295 -20.43 -1.16 -17.18
N ASN A 296 -20.39 -1.68 -15.94
CA ASN A 296 -19.83 -3.00 -15.66
C ASN A 296 -20.90 -4.08 -15.37
N GLY A 297 -22.18 -3.78 -15.53
CA GLY A 297 -23.30 -4.74 -15.32
C GLY A 297 -23.45 -5.20 -13.87
N LEU A 298 -22.87 -4.48 -12.93
CA LEU A 298 -22.96 -4.76 -11.49
C LEU A 298 -24.23 -4.13 -10.93
N MET A 299 -24.96 -4.88 -10.10
CA MET A 299 -26.28 -4.56 -9.55
C MET A 299 -26.41 -3.12 -9.03
N ASP A 300 -27.63 -2.57 -9.14
CA ASP A 300 -28.01 -1.21 -8.75
C ASP A 300 -27.49 -0.84 -7.35
N CYS A 301 -26.70 0.22 -7.28
CA CYS A 301 -26.12 0.74 -6.05
C CYS A 301 -27.14 1.10 -4.97
N LYS A 302 -28.39 1.40 -5.36
CA LYS A 302 -29.48 1.68 -4.40
C LYS A 302 -29.68 0.51 -3.45
N ASP A 303 -29.62 -0.73 -3.95
CA ASP A 303 -29.84 -1.92 -3.13
C ASP A 303 -28.70 -2.18 -2.15
N ILE A 304 -27.44 -1.92 -2.56
CA ILE A 304 -26.28 -2.09 -1.68
C ILE A 304 -26.26 -0.99 -0.60
N ILE A 305 -26.47 0.27 -0.99
CA ILE A 305 -26.47 1.41 -0.06
C ILE A 305 -27.66 1.35 0.89
N THR A 306 -28.84 0.94 0.41
CA THR A 306 -30.05 0.78 1.23
C THR A 306 -29.90 -0.37 2.21
N LYS A 307 -29.30 -1.50 1.80
CA LYS A 307 -29.01 -2.64 2.69
C LYS A 307 -27.93 -2.33 3.72
N VAL A 308 -26.92 -1.53 3.37
CA VAL A 308 -25.90 -1.07 4.32
C VAL A 308 -26.48 -0.07 5.32
N LYS A 309 -27.29 0.92 4.87
CA LYS A 309 -27.96 1.89 5.76
C LYS A 309 -29.02 1.25 6.65
N ALA A 310 -29.80 0.30 6.15
CA ALA A 310 -30.79 -0.43 6.95
C ALA A 310 -30.15 -1.28 8.05
N LYS A 311 -28.96 -1.84 7.82
CA LYS A 311 -28.20 -2.60 8.83
C LYS A 311 -27.50 -1.72 9.86
N VAL A 312 -27.07 -0.51 9.47
CA VAL A 312 -26.45 0.46 10.41
C VAL A 312 -27.50 1.06 11.34
N ASN A 313 -28.73 1.30 10.85
CA ASN A 313 -29.82 1.88 11.65
C ASN A 313 -30.64 0.83 12.43
N GLY A 314 -30.45 -0.45 12.19
CA GLY A 314 -31.25 -1.54 12.76
C GLY A 314 -30.62 -2.32 13.92
N ASN A 315 -29.33 -2.16 14.22
CA ASN A 315 -28.67 -2.90 15.30
C ASN A 315 -27.56 -2.07 15.96
N GLY A 316 -27.88 -1.51 17.08
CA GLY A 316 -26.89 -0.92 18.01
C GLY A 316 -26.15 -2.00 18.80
N ASN A 317 -25.52 -2.97 18.15
CA ASN A 317 -24.56 -3.88 18.79
C ASN A 317 -23.79 -4.69 17.73
N GLY A 318 -22.47 -4.48 17.69
CA GLY A 318 -21.49 -5.42 17.15
C GLY A 318 -21.45 -5.56 15.63
N ILE A 319 -20.53 -4.85 14.98
CA ILE A 319 -20.12 -5.14 13.60
C ILE A 319 -19.37 -6.47 13.59
N LYS A 320 -20.10 -7.58 13.47
CA LYS A 320 -19.55 -8.85 13.01
C LYS A 320 -19.42 -8.77 11.49
N ASN A 321 -18.25 -9.11 10.96
CA ASN A 321 -17.94 -9.27 9.54
C ASN A 321 -19.13 -9.85 8.76
N ILE A 322 -19.80 -8.99 7.98
CA ILE A 322 -20.88 -9.45 7.12
C ILE A 322 -20.22 -9.90 5.82
N GLY A 323 -20.14 -11.22 5.66
CA GLY A 323 -19.66 -11.85 4.44
C GLY A 323 -20.49 -11.42 3.23
N ILE A 324 -20.02 -10.43 2.52
CA ILE A 324 -20.50 -10.04 1.18
C ILE A 324 -20.16 -11.13 0.15
N MET A 325 -19.32 -12.10 0.54
CA MET A 325 -18.89 -13.23 -0.30
C MET A 325 -19.98 -14.20 -0.75
N LYS A 326 -21.20 -14.16 -0.19
CA LYS A 326 -22.27 -15.11 -0.59
C LYS A 326 -23.02 -14.74 -1.89
N TYR A 327 -22.74 -13.60 -2.50
CA TYR A 327 -23.44 -13.17 -3.71
C TYR A 327 -22.66 -13.37 -5.02
N PHE A 328 -21.44 -13.90 -4.95
CA PHE A 328 -20.59 -14.08 -6.14
C PHE A 328 -20.27 -15.55 -6.47
N SER A 329 -20.94 -16.52 -5.84
CA SER A 329 -20.73 -17.97 -6.12
C SER A 329 -21.83 -18.61 -6.95
N ALA A 330 -22.60 -17.85 -7.72
CA ALA A 330 -23.54 -18.38 -8.70
C ALA A 330 -23.44 -17.55 -9.99
N ASN A 331 -22.58 -17.98 -10.86
CA ASN A 331 -22.51 -18.11 -12.33
C ASN A 331 -21.09 -18.11 -12.80
#